data_84fcea27727c5d5224111423d643285f
#
_entry.id   84fcea27727c5d5224111423d643285f
#
_cell.length_a   1.000
_cell.length_b   1.000
_cell.length_c   1.000
_cell.angle_alpha   90.00
_cell.angle_beta   90.00
_cell.angle_gamma   90.00
#
_symmetry.space_group_name_H-M   'P 1'
#
loop_
_entity.id
_entity.type
_entity.pdbx_description
1 polymer ?
#
loop_
_entity_poly.entity_id
_entity_poly.type
_entity_poly.pdbx_seq_one_letter_code
_entity_poly.pdbx_strand_id
1 'polypeptide(L)'
;MSRPALVFLGTILSALPAAAQQTAQGSAALGSRLSERAAQTREIVYFLQQPETHAFDLYHDYTEGRPGMDRYLNVVRAGSRVSNPSAVILDTGEQLRVETLRGEAITQAKVDIGEAVLPETEVVVIRYPPVQPGQTVRLRISETYTDPARYRLEGDELIWDRAFGRPHNAVVLPAGWYLTYSTVPATVSLTEDGRVRLDFVNPRLDEIQVLIVARRRPTR
;
A
#
# COMPACT_ATOMS: atom_id res chain seq x y z
N MET A 1 -16.84 73.35 -25.69
CA MET A 1 -17.26 72.63 -24.49
C MET A 1 -17.43 71.15 -24.88
N SER A 2 -16.35 70.36 -24.78
CA SER A 2 -16.33 68.95 -25.17
C SER A 2 -16.36 68.08 -23.92
N ARG A 3 -17.29 67.16 -23.83
CA ARG A 3 -17.41 66.17 -22.73
C ARG A 3 -16.56 64.94 -23.08
N PRO A 4 -15.81 64.36 -22.14
CA PRO A 4 -15.14 63.09 -22.37
C PRO A 4 -16.10 61.93 -22.10
N ALA A 5 -16.10 60.91 -22.97
CA ALA A 5 -16.79 59.66 -22.82
C ALA A 5 -15.97 58.71 -21.90
N LEU A 6 -16.62 58.24 -20.85
CA LEU A 6 -16.08 57.22 -19.93
C LEU A 6 -16.28 55.83 -20.53
N VAL A 7 -15.20 55.16 -20.91
CA VAL A 7 -15.26 53.77 -21.34
C VAL A 7 -15.11 52.85 -20.09
N PHE A 8 -16.17 52.14 -19.73
CA PHE A 8 -16.14 51.07 -18.71
C PHE A 8 -15.57 49.81 -19.35
N LEU A 9 -14.34 49.41 -18.95
CA LEU A 9 -13.78 48.12 -19.25
C LEU A 9 -14.36 47.10 -18.27
N GLY A 10 -15.36 46.32 -18.68
CA GLY A 10 -15.91 45.23 -17.89
C GLY A 10 -14.97 44.04 -17.90
N THR A 11 -14.36 43.71 -16.77
CA THR A 11 -13.58 42.47 -16.58
C THR A 11 -14.54 41.30 -16.47
N ILE A 12 -14.61 40.45 -17.49
CA ILE A 12 -15.36 39.20 -17.44
C ILE A 12 -14.54 38.19 -16.67
N LEU A 13 -14.85 37.99 -15.39
CA LEU A 13 -14.33 36.87 -14.61
C LEU A 13 -15.08 35.61 -15.05
N SER A 14 -14.50 34.81 -15.93
CA SER A 14 -15.02 33.47 -16.25
C SER A 14 -14.79 32.52 -15.09
N ALA A 15 -15.82 32.25 -14.30
CA ALA A 15 -15.83 31.20 -13.31
C ALA A 15 -15.77 29.83 -14.01
N LEU A 16 -14.71 29.07 -13.78
CA LEU A 16 -14.63 27.66 -14.20
C LEU A 16 -15.74 26.86 -13.50
N PRO A 17 -16.40 25.90 -14.17
CA PRO A 17 -17.46 25.12 -13.56
C PRO A 17 -16.90 24.30 -12.37
N ALA A 18 -17.65 24.24 -11.27
CA ALA A 18 -17.28 23.58 -10.01
C ALA A 18 -16.82 22.12 -10.19
N ALA A 19 -17.32 21.42 -11.19
CA ALA A 19 -16.91 20.05 -11.54
C ALA A 19 -15.46 19.96 -12.02
N ALA A 20 -14.95 20.97 -12.74
CA ALA A 20 -13.56 21.02 -13.19
C ALA A 20 -12.60 21.31 -12.04
N GLN A 21 -13.02 22.06 -11.05
CA GLN A 21 -12.24 22.31 -9.83
C GLN A 21 -12.16 21.09 -8.92
N GLN A 22 -13.23 20.32 -8.78
CA GLN A 22 -13.24 19.07 -7.99
C GLN A 22 -12.35 17.98 -8.62
N THR A 23 -12.36 17.83 -9.94
CA THR A 23 -11.49 16.87 -10.64
C THR A 23 -10.01 17.28 -10.54
N ALA A 24 -9.69 18.57 -10.64
CA ALA A 24 -8.32 19.06 -10.50
C ALA A 24 -7.79 18.88 -9.06
N GLN A 25 -8.61 19.13 -8.04
CA GLN A 25 -8.24 18.90 -6.64
C GLN A 25 -8.07 17.41 -6.32
N GLY A 26 -8.94 16.54 -6.83
CA GLY A 26 -8.82 15.09 -6.68
C GLY A 26 -7.54 14.54 -7.33
N SER A 27 -7.20 15.04 -8.52
CA SER A 27 -5.98 14.64 -9.23
C SER A 27 -4.71 15.12 -8.53
N ALA A 28 -4.71 16.35 -7.99
CA ALA A 28 -3.59 16.90 -7.24
C ALA A 28 -3.37 16.17 -5.90
N ALA A 29 -4.46 15.83 -5.18
CA ALA A 29 -4.39 15.06 -3.95
C ALA A 29 -3.88 13.63 -4.19
N LEU A 30 -4.29 12.98 -5.28
CA LEU A 30 -3.78 11.67 -5.67
C LEU A 30 -2.29 11.74 -6.04
N GLY A 31 -1.87 12.72 -6.81
CA GLY A 31 -0.47 12.95 -7.17
C GLY A 31 0.42 13.21 -5.95
N SER A 32 -0.07 13.99 -4.97
CA SER A 32 0.64 14.22 -3.69
C SER A 32 0.81 12.92 -2.89
N ARG A 33 -0.23 12.09 -2.79
CA ARG A 33 -0.16 10.79 -2.09
C ARG A 33 0.80 9.80 -2.76
N LEU A 34 0.81 9.75 -4.09
CA LEU A 34 1.74 8.89 -4.83
C LEU A 34 3.18 9.37 -4.65
N SER A 35 3.43 10.68 -4.69
CA SER A 35 4.74 11.27 -4.41
C SER A 35 5.22 10.97 -2.99
N GLU A 36 4.35 11.09 -1.97
CA GLU A 36 4.68 10.70 -0.60
C GLU A 36 5.05 9.22 -0.49
N ARG A 37 4.32 8.34 -1.17
CA ARG A 37 4.61 6.90 -1.19
C ARG A 37 5.99 6.59 -1.76
N ALA A 38 6.37 7.27 -2.83
CA ALA A 38 7.66 7.07 -3.48
C ALA A 38 8.84 7.62 -2.67
N ALA A 39 8.61 8.69 -1.89
CA ALA A 39 9.66 9.32 -1.08
C ALA A 39 9.91 8.61 0.27
N GLN A 40 9.02 7.72 0.71
CA GLN A 40 9.17 7.02 1.99
C GLN A 40 10.06 5.79 1.83
N THR A 41 11.04 5.64 2.71
CA THR A 41 11.81 4.40 2.84
C THR A 41 10.87 3.30 3.31
N ARG A 42 10.45 2.45 2.39
CA ARG A 42 9.50 1.36 2.64
C ARG A 42 9.95 0.11 1.92
N GLU A 43 9.99 -0.98 2.65
CA GLU A 43 10.17 -2.33 2.13
C GLU A 43 8.96 -3.16 2.52
N ILE A 44 8.44 -3.94 1.58
CA ILE A 44 7.42 -4.95 1.87
C ILE A 44 7.95 -6.30 1.41
N VAL A 45 7.91 -7.28 2.32
CA VAL A 45 8.25 -8.67 2.01
C VAL A 45 7.01 -9.52 2.18
N TYR A 46 6.62 -10.22 1.12
CA TYR A 46 5.50 -11.16 1.07
C TYR A 46 6.03 -12.59 1.16
N PHE A 47 5.54 -13.37 2.10
CA PHE A 47 5.85 -14.79 2.26
C PHE A 47 4.62 -15.59 1.86
N LEU A 48 4.62 -16.13 0.65
CA LEU A 48 3.50 -16.87 0.14
C LEU A 48 3.36 -18.21 0.90
N GLN A 49 2.16 -18.50 1.40
CA GLN A 49 1.79 -19.81 1.91
C GLN A 49 1.44 -20.73 0.73
N GLN A 50 1.04 -21.98 0.95
CA GLN A 50 0.63 -22.83 -0.16
C GLN A 50 -0.58 -22.20 -0.88
N PRO A 51 -0.62 -22.15 -2.24
CA PRO A 51 -1.58 -21.34 -2.99
C PRO A 51 -3.04 -21.77 -2.78
N GLU A 52 -3.28 -22.97 -2.32
CA GLU A 52 -4.61 -23.47 -1.96
C GLU A 52 -5.22 -22.68 -0.79
N THR A 53 -4.41 -22.04 0.03
CA THR A 53 -4.85 -21.22 1.16
C THR A 53 -5.25 -19.81 0.72
N HIS A 54 -4.82 -19.37 -0.45
CA HIS A 54 -4.92 -17.99 -0.92
C HIS A 54 -4.29 -16.97 0.04
N ALA A 55 -3.47 -17.44 0.98
CA ALA A 55 -2.92 -16.64 2.07
C ALA A 55 -1.43 -16.40 1.93
N PHE A 56 -1.00 -15.28 2.46
CA PHE A 56 0.41 -14.91 2.55
C PHE A 56 0.64 -14.04 3.78
N ASP A 57 1.77 -14.26 4.42
CA ASP A 57 2.24 -13.39 5.46
C ASP A 57 3.04 -12.25 4.83
N LEU A 58 3.03 -11.10 5.46
CA LEU A 58 3.89 -10.01 5.07
C LEU A 58 4.41 -9.28 6.29
N TYR A 59 5.58 -8.69 6.16
CA TYR A 59 5.92 -7.53 6.95
C TYR A 59 6.21 -6.34 6.04
N HIS A 60 5.97 -5.14 6.60
CA HIS A 60 6.40 -3.95 5.96
C HIS A 60 7.11 -3.03 6.93
N ASP A 61 8.32 -2.63 6.57
CA ASP A 61 9.10 -1.66 7.32
C ASP A 61 8.76 -0.27 6.82
N TYR A 62 8.52 0.63 7.75
CA TYR A 62 8.06 1.98 7.47
C TYR A 62 8.73 2.98 8.41
N THR A 63 9.23 4.08 7.85
CA THR A 63 9.77 5.20 8.62
C THR A 63 8.81 6.38 8.56
N GLU A 64 8.30 6.82 9.71
CA GLU A 64 7.51 8.05 9.85
C GLU A 64 8.38 9.16 10.38
N GLY A 65 8.43 10.30 9.66
CA GLY A 65 9.21 11.47 10.04
C GLY A 65 8.37 12.75 10.14
N ARG A 66 7.05 12.67 9.90
CA ARG A 66 6.17 13.84 9.96
C ARG A 66 5.84 14.19 11.41
N PRO A 67 6.18 15.39 11.91
CA PRO A 67 5.88 15.79 13.29
C PRO A 67 4.39 15.70 13.59
N GLY A 68 4.05 15.20 14.77
CA GLY A 68 2.68 15.07 15.27
C GLY A 68 1.94 13.81 14.80
N MET A 69 2.49 13.04 13.86
CA MET A 69 1.89 11.75 13.48
C MET A 69 1.97 10.76 14.63
N ASP A 70 0.84 10.14 14.97
CA ASP A 70 0.66 9.22 16.08
C ASP A 70 0.07 7.87 15.68
N ARG A 71 -0.15 7.68 14.37
CA ARG A 71 -0.77 6.46 13.86
C ARG A 71 -0.38 6.17 12.41
N TYR A 72 -0.44 4.91 12.06
CA TYR A 72 -0.41 4.42 10.68
C TYR A 72 -1.74 3.74 10.36
N LEU A 73 -2.26 3.98 9.16
CA LEU A 73 -3.50 3.40 8.68
C LEU A 73 -3.17 2.49 7.48
N ASN A 74 -3.49 1.21 7.62
CA ASN A 74 -3.43 0.26 6.51
C ASN A 74 -4.86 -0.06 6.05
N VAL A 75 -5.30 0.59 4.96
CA VAL A 75 -6.59 0.28 4.35
C VAL A 75 -6.46 -1.03 3.60
N VAL A 76 -7.23 -2.03 4.02
CA VAL A 76 -7.21 -3.37 3.42
C VAL A 76 -7.82 -3.31 2.03
N ARG A 77 -7.11 -3.83 1.04
CA ARG A 77 -7.56 -3.82 -0.35
C ARG A 77 -8.89 -4.58 -0.49
N ALA A 78 -9.83 -4.00 -1.23
CA ALA A 78 -11.14 -4.63 -1.49
C ALA A 78 -11.00 -6.07 -2.04
N GLY A 79 -11.75 -6.99 -1.48
CA GLY A 79 -11.69 -8.43 -1.78
C GLY A 79 -10.62 -9.21 -1.02
N SER A 80 -9.73 -8.53 -0.28
CA SER A 80 -8.79 -9.15 0.66
C SER A 80 -9.34 -9.14 2.08
N ARG A 81 -8.74 -9.96 2.93
CA ARG A 81 -8.94 -9.95 4.39
C ARG A 81 -7.61 -9.91 5.10
N VAL A 82 -7.54 -9.20 6.22
CA VAL A 82 -6.37 -9.19 7.10
C VAL A 82 -6.63 -10.02 8.36
N SER A 83 -5.60 -10.69 8.84
CA SER A 83 -5.59 -11.39 10.13
C SER A 83 -4.24 -11.24 10.81
N ASN A 84 -4.21 -11.47 12.12
CA ASN A 84 -3.01 -11.41 12.96
C ASN A 84 -2.18 -10.14 12.80
N PRO A 85 -2.79 -8.93 12.72
CA PRO A 85 -2.01 -7.70 12.58
C PRO A 85 -1.22 -7.45 13.86
N SER A 86 0.06 -7.10 13.70
CA SER A 86 0.95 -6.70 14.79
C SER A 86 1.91 -5.63 14.32
N ALA A 87 2.45 -4.85 15.25
CA ALA A 87 3.44 -3.84 14.92
C ALA A 87 4.43 -3.63 16.07
N VAL A 88 5.69 -3.32 15.71
CA VAL A 88 6.75 -3.01 16.67
C VAL A 88 7.50 -1.75 16.24
N ILE A 89 8.03 -1.00 17.20
CA ILE A 89 9.04 0.02 16.95
C ILE A 89 10.38 -0.69 16.76
N LEU A 90 11.00 -0.60 15.59
CA LEU A 90 12.24 -1.31 15.27
C LEU A 90 13.41 -0.91 16.16
N ASP A 91 13.45 0.34 16.60
CA ASP A 91 14.57 0.86 17.37
C ASP A 91 14.56 0.41 18.83
N THR A 92 13.39 0.09 19.38
CA THR A 92 13.22 -0.27 20.82
C THR A 92 12.70 -1.69 21.02
N GLY A 93 12.09 -2.30 19.99
CA GLY A 93 11.38 -3.56 20.12
C GLY A 93 10.01 -3.44 20.80
N GLU A 94 9.54 -2.21 21.08
CA GLU A 94 8.25 -1.97 21.74
C GLU A 94 7.10 -2.46 20.86
N GLN A 95 6.22 -3.29 21.44
CA GLN A 95 4.99 -3.76 20.78
C GLN A 95 3.96 -2.63 20.81
N LEU A 96 3.35 -2.36 19.66
CA LEU A 96 2.37 -1.30 19.51
C LEU A 96 0.93 -1.82 19.62
N ARG A 97 0.04 -0.92 20.02
CA ARG A 97 -1.40 -1.20 19.97
C ARG A 97 -1.88 -1.20 18.53
N VAL A 98 -2.48 -2.33 18.13
CA VAL A 98 -3.08 -2.52 16.81
C VAL A 98 -4.57 -2.79 16.98
N GLU A 99 -5.38 -2.17 16.13
CA GLU A 99 -6.84 -2.29 16.13
C GLU A 99 -7.31 -2.45 14.68
N THR A 100 -8.23 -3.40 14.44
CA THR A 100 -8.87 -3.56 13.14
C THR A 100 -10.29 -3.02 13.23
N LEU A 101 -10.62 -2.06 12.37
CA LEU A 101 -11.94 -1.45 12.26
C LEU A 101 -12.57 -1.80 10.91
N ARG A 102 -13.90 -1.98 10.90
CA ARG A 102 -14.63 -2.32 9.67
C ARG A 102 -15.92 -1.52 9.55
N GLY A 103 -16.21 -1.07 8.30
CA GLY A 103 -17.45 -0.39 7.95
C GLY A 103 -17.75 0.77 8.89
N GLU A 104 -18.94 0.77 9.49
CA GLU A 104 -19.42 1.84 10.38
C GLU A 104 -18.48 2.14 11.57
N ALA A 105 -17.76 1.12 12.08
CA ALA A 105 -16.81 1.33 13.18
C ALA A 105 -15.67 2.30 12.82
N ILE A 106 -15.29 2.39 11.54
CA ILE A 106 -14.30 3.36 11.06
C ILE A 106 -14.85 4.78 11.22
N THR A 107 -16.10 4.99 10.82
CA THR A 107 -16.80 6.28 10.92
C THR A 107 -17.01 6.67 12.38
N GLN A 108 -17.46 5.75 13.23
CA GLN A 108 -17.65 5.98 14.66
C GLN A 108 -16.35 6.32 15.38
N ALA A 109 -15.25 5.69 15.00
CA ALA A 109 -13.90 5.98 15.51
C ALA A 109 -13.29 7.28 14.94
N LYS A 110 -13.99 7.95 14.02
CA LYS A 110 -13.53 9.18 13.33
C LYS A 110 -12.16 9.01 12.66
N VAL A 111 -11.93 7.83 12.09
CA VAL A 111 -10.71 7.54 11.34
C VAL A 111 -10.90 7.98 9.89
N ASP A 112 -10.15 9.01 9.47
CA ASP A 112 -10.13 9.44 8.07
C ASP A 112 -9.16 8.54 7.29
N ILE A 113 -9.72 7.69 6.44
CA ILE A 113 -8.96 6.80 5.55
C ILE A 113 -8.70 7.43 4.16
N GLY A 114 -9.24 8.64 3.94
CA GLY A 114 -9.07 9.40 2.70
C GLY A 114 -9.87 8.91 1.51
N GLU A 115 -10.83 8.01 1.74
CA GLU A 115 -11.78 7.50 0.74
C GLU A 115 -13.13 7.20 1.41
N ALA A 116 -14.15 6.90 0.61
CA ALA A 116 -15.48 6.56 1.13
C ALA A 116 -15.43 5.23 1.90
N VAL A 117 -16.05 5.21 3.09
CA VAL A 117 -16.18 4.01 3.90
C VAL A 117 -17.40 3.22 3.43
N LEU A 118 -17.18 2.00 2.96
CA LEU A 118 -18.22 1.03 2.60
C LEU A 118 -18.39 0.00 3.72
N PRO A 119 -19.49 -0.76 3.78
CA PRO A 119 -19.71 -1.77 4.81
C PRO A 119 -18.59 -2.83 4.92
N GLU A 120 -17.96 -3.16 3.78
CA GLU A 120 -16.84 -4.10 3.67
C GLU A 120 -15.46 -3.46 3.85
N THR A 121 -15.36 -2.14 3.90
CA THR A 121 -14.09 -1.44 4.11
C THR A 121 -13.49 -1.86 5.44
N GLU A 122 -12.22 -2.24 5.43
CA GLU A 122 -11.45 -2.66 6.61
C GLU A 122 -10.18 -1.83 6.70
N VAL A 123 -9.83 -1.38 7.90
CA VAL A 123 -8.59 -0.65 8.17
C VAL A 123 -7.91 -1.19 9.42
N VAL A 124 -6.60 -1.40 9.32
CA VAL A 124 -5.74 -1.68 10.48
C VAL A 124 -5.15 -0.37 10.94
N VAL A 125 -5.43 -0.02 12.20
CA VAL A 125 -4.95 1.20 12.85
C VAL A 125 -3.82 0.83 13.81
N ILE A 126 -2.64 1.36 13.58
CA ILE A 126 -1.46 1.14 14.42
C ILE A 126 -1.16 2.46 15.11
N ARG A 127 -1.13 2.47 16.45
CA ARG A 127 -0.89 3.67 17.25
C ARG A 127 0.49 3.63 17.85
N TYR A 128 1.20 4.76 17.79
CA TYR A 128 2.53 4.95 18.36
C TYR A 128 2.64 6.36 18.99
N PRO A 129 3.66 6.62 19.82
CA PRO A 129 3.90 7.95 20.38
C PRO A 129 4.03 9.00 19.27
N PRO A 130 3.45 10.21 19.42
CA PRO A 130 3.54 11.25 18.40
C PRO A 130 5.00 11.58 18.06
N VAL A 131 5.30 11.60 16.75
CA VAL A 131 6.63 11.93 16.24
C VAL A 131 6.99 13.36 16.63
N GLN A 132 8.14 13.54 17.28
CA GLN A 132 8.62 14.86 17.66
C GLN A 132 9.34 15.55 16.49
N PRO A 133 9.37 16.91 16.43
CA PRO A 133 10.14 17.62 15.41
C PRO A 133 11.60 17.15 15.36
N GLY A 134 12.08 16.82 14.16
CA GLY A 134 13.43 16.32 13.93
C GLY A 134 13.68 14.85 14.32
N GLN A 135 12.64 14.14 14.74
CA GLN A 135 12.70 12.70 15.04
C GLN A 135 12.00 11.87 13.98
N THR A 136 12.28 10.57 13.99
CA THR A 136 11.61 9.55 13.19
C THR A 136 11.24 8.37 14.05
N VAL A 137 10.18 7.64 13.65
CA VAL A 137 9.81 6.35 14.22
C VAL A 137 9.87 5.32 13.12
N ARG A 138 10.63 4.24 13.34
CA ARG A 138 10.73 3.11 12.41
C ARG A 138 9.85 1.97 12.91
N LEU A 139 8.89 1.57 12.06
CA LEU A 139 7.90 0.56 12.40
C LEU A 139 8.12 -0.68 11.54
N ARG A 140 7.97 -1.87 12.11
CA ARG A 140 7.66 -3.10 11.38
C ARG A 140 6.23 -3.47 11.66
N ILE A 141 5.46 -3.63 10.60
CA ILE A 141 4.05 -4.03 10.63
C ILE A 141 3.98 -5.41 9.99
N SER A 142 3.43 -6.38 10.70
CA SER A 142 3.29 -7.76 10.22
C SER A 142 1.82 -8.13 10.18
N GLU A 143 1.40 -8.79 9.11
CA GLU A 143 0.01 -9.15 8.83
C GLU A 143 -0.04 -10.44 8.02
N THR A 144 -1.15 -11.17 8.13
CA THR A 144 -1.50 -12.26 7.22
C THR A 144 -2.68 -11.80 6.37
N TYR A 145 -2.54 -11.87 5.05
CA TYR A 145 -3.61 -11.59 4.11
C TYR A 145 -4.15 -12.87 3.50
N THR A 146 -5.46 -12.88 3.21
CA THR A 146 -6.11 -13.83 2.31
C THR A 146 -6.69 -13.06 1.14
N ASP A 147 -6.31 -13.43 -0.09
CA ASP A 147 -6.69 -12.71 -1.32
C ASP A 147 -6.86 -13.69 -2.49
N PRO A 148 -7.99 -14.39 -2.58
CA PRO A 148 -8.20 -15.41 -3.60
C PRO A 148 -8.26 -14.87 -5.03
N ALA A 149 -8.57 -13.58 -5.20
CA ALA A 149 -8.59 -12.97 -6.52
C ALA A 149 -7.18 -12.76 -7.10
N ARG A 150 -6.17 -12.55 -6.24
CA ARG A 150 -4.81 -12.18 -6.67
C ARG A 150 -3.75 -13.22 -6.31
N TYR A 151 -4.07 -14.16 -5.43
CA TYR A 151 -3.20 -15.27 -5.07
C TYR A 151 -3.98 -16.58 -5.10
N ARG A 152 -3.66 -17.45 -6.05
CA ARG A 152 -4.44 -18.66 -6.29
C ARG A 152 -3.64 -19.74 -7.01
N LEU A 153 -4.20 -20.94 -7.02
CA LEU A 153 -3.75 -22.05 -7.84
C LEU A 153 -4.63 -22.14 -9.08
N GLU A 154 -4.03 -22.20 -10.27
CA GLU A 154 -4.71 -22.48 -11.54
C GLU A 154 -4.06 -23.72 -12.18
N GLY A 155 -4.77 -24.86 -12.16
CA GLY A 155 -4.19 -26.14 -12.55
C GLY A 155 -3.02 -26.49 -11.63
N ASP A 156 -1.80 -26.59 -12.16
CA ASP A 156 -0.55 -26.85 -11.43
C ASP A 156 0.32 -25.59 -11.26
N GLU A 157 -0.23 -24.42 -11.59
CA GLU A 157 0.46 -23.14 -11.51
C GLU A 157 -0.03 -22.29 -10.34
N LEU A 158 0.92 -21.79 -9.56
CA LEU A 158 0.71 -20.69 -8.62
C LEU A 158 0.66 -19.39 -9.39
N ILE A 159 -0.40 -18.61 -9.19
CA ILE A 159 -0.58 -17.28 -9.75
C ILE A 159 -0.54 -16.24 -8.62
N TRP A 160 0.37 -15.29 -8.72
CA TRP A 160 0.44 -14.10 -7.88
C TRP A 160 0.35 -12.86 -8.76
N ASP A 161 -0.74 -12.08 -8.64
CA ASP A 161 -1.05 -10.94 -9.49
C ASP A 161 -1.36 -9.71 -8.63
N ARG A 162 -0.37 -8.83 -8.39
CA ARG A 162 -0.53 -7.66 -7.53
C ARG A 162 0.20 -6.43 -8.07
N ALA A 163 -0.36 -5.26 -7.74
CA ALA A 163 0.31 -3.99 -7.95
C ALA A 163 1.25 -3.66 -6.78
N PHE A 164 2.47 -3.23 -7.09
CA PHE A 164 3.47 -2.75 -6.13
C PHE A 164 3.62 -1.24 -6.22
N GLY A 165 3.14 -0.54 -5.21
CA GLY A 165 3.24 0.92 -5.10
C GLY A 165 4.40 1.39 -4.21
N ARG A 166 5.26 0.48 -3.72
CA ARG A 166 6.42 0.80 -2.90
C ARG A 166 7.70 0.67 -3.70
N PRO A 167 8.78 1.41 -3.36
CA PRO A 167 10.05 1.31 -4.08
C PRO A 167 10.65 -0.09 -4.02
N HIS A 168 10.59 -0.75 -2.86
CA HIS A 168 11.16 -2.08 -2.65
C HIS A 168 10.08 -3.08 -2.24
N ASN A 169 10.00 -4.18 -2.97
CA ASN A 169 9.08 -5.28 -2.68
C ASN A 169 9.82 -6.60 -2.88
N ALA A 170 9.60 -7.55 -1.99
CA ALA A 170 10.11 -8.90 -2.18
C ALA A 170 8.97 -9.92 -2.06
N VAL A 171 9.04 -10.98 -2.85
CA VAL A 171 8.10 -12.10 -2.80
C VAL A 171 8.89 -13.39 -2.58
N VAL A 172 8.57 -14.10 -1.51
CA VAL A 172 9.15 -15.41 -1.19
C VAL A 172 8.12 -16.48 -1.55
N LEU A 173 8.45 -17.32 -2.53
CA LEU A 173 7.58 -18.41 -2.96
C LEU A 173 7.43 -19.47 -1.84
N PRO A 174 6.35 -20.26 -1.82
CA PRO A 174 6.20 -21.34 -0.87
C PRO A 174 7.30 -22.39 -1.06
N ALA A 175 7.57 -23.17 -0.01
CA ALA A 175 8.50 -24.29 -0.12
C ALA A 175 8.05 -25.29 -1.19
N GLY A 176 8.99 -25.76 -2.00
CA GLY A 176 8.74 -26.71 -3.08
C GLY A 176 8.29 -26.08 -4.41
N TRP A 177 8.26 -24.76 -4.52
CA TRP A 177 7.91 -24.05 -5.74
C TRP A 177 9.13 -23.42 -6.41
N TYR A 178 9.07 -23.23 -7.74
CA TYR A 178 10.10 -22.52 -8.51
C TYR A 178 9.43 -21.56 -9.50
N LEU A 179 10.08 -20.44 -9.76
CA LEU A 179 9.63 -19.41 -10.69
C LEU A 179 9.63 -19.96 -12.13
N THR A 180 8.55 -19.72 -12.86
CA THR A 180 8.44 -19.99 -14.30
C THR A 180 8.26 -18.73 -15.13
N TYR A 181 7.64 -17.69 -14.56
CA TYR A 181 7.41 -16.44 -15.26
C TYR A 181 7.28 -15.25 -14.30
N SER A 182 7.72 -14.07 -14.74
CA SER A 182 7.47 -12.78 -14.12
C SER A 182 7.31 -11.71 -15.20
N THR A 183 6.28 -10.84 -15.06
CA THR A 183 6.09 -9.69 -15.99
C THR A 183 7.11 -8.59 -15.79
N VAL A 184 7.76 -8.53 -14.62
CA VAL A 184 8.72 -7.49 -14.25
C VAL A 184 10.04 -8.15 -13.89
N PRO A 185 11.19 -7.62 -14.34
CA PRO A 185 12.50 -8.10 -13.91
C PRO A 185 12.65 -8.08 -12.39
N ALA A 186 13.26 -9.13 -11.85
CA ALA A 186 13.55 -9.26 -10.43
C ALA A 186 14.95 -9.84 -10.21
N THR A 187 15.57 -9.51 -9.10
CA THR A 187 16.72 -10.27 -8.60
C THR A 187 16.19 -11.55 -7.95
N VAL A 188 16.72 -12.70 -8.37
CA VAL A 188 16.32 -14.01 -7.85
C VAL A 188 17.41 -14.54 -6.93
N SER A 189 17.02 -14.92 -5.73
CA SER A 189 17.90 -15.52 -4.72
C SER A 189 17.21 -16.67 -4.00
N LEU A 190 17.92 -17.35 -3.12
CA LEU A 190 17.34 -18.33 -2.21
C LEU A 190 17.40 -17.80 -0.78
N THR A 191 16.35 -18.05 -0.03
CA THR A 191 16.34 -17.86 1.43
C THR A 191 17.17 -18.97 2.12
N GLU A 192 17.49 -18.80 3.40
CA GLU A 192 18.25 -19.81 4.17
C GLU A 192 17.54 -21.17 4.20
N ASP A 193 16.21 -21.19 4.17
CA ASP A 193 15.39 -22.42 4.09
C ASP A 193 15.17 -22.93 2.66
N GLY A 194 15.87 -22.35 1.66
CA GLY A 194 15.88 -22.81 0.26
C GLY A 194 14.66 -22.41 -0.57
N ARG A 195 13.82 -21.50 -0.10
CA ARG A 195 12.74 -20.94 -0.90
C ARG A 195 13.27 -19.90 -1.89
N VAL A 196 12.58 -19.76 -3.03
CA VAL A 196 12.90 -18.74 -4.02
C VAL A 196 12.41 -17.38 -3.52
N ARG A 197 13.32 -16.40 -3.49
CA ARG A 197 13.02 -14.99 -3.20
C ARG A 197 13.22 -14.16 -4.49
N LEU A 198 12.26 -13.31 -4.75
CA LEU A 198 12.21 -12.36 -5.86
C LEU A 198 12.20 -10.95 -5.30
N ASP A 199 13.24 -10.16 -5.58
CA ASP A 199 13.33 -8.76 -5.15
C ASP A 199 13.04 -7.85 -6.35
N PHE A 200 12.09 -6.94 -6.17
CA PHE A 200 11.62 -5.99 -7.18
C PHE A 200 11.92 -4.56 -6.74
N VAL A 201 12.32 -3.74 -7.70
CA VAL A 201 12.45 -2.29 -7.53
C VAL A 201 11.41 -1.61 -8.40
N ASN A 202 10.55 -0.79 -7.78
CA ASN A 202 9.66 0.10 -8.50
C ASN A 202 10.31 1.50 -8.57
N PRO A 203 10.88 1.91 -9.73
CA PRO A 203 11.49 3.23 -9.88
C PRO A 203 10.46 4.34 -10.15
N ARG A 204 9.17 4.00 -10.23
CA ARG A 204 8.10 4.92 -10.59
C ARG A 204 7.43 5.50 -9.35
N LEU A 205 6.77 6.63 -9.51
CA LEU A 205 5.93 7.26 -8.47
C LEU A 205 4.58 6.55 -8.30
N ASP A 206 4.13 5.85 -9.34
CA ASP A 206 2.87 5.06 -9.37
C ASP A 206 3.12 3.57 -9.13
N GLU A 207 2.06 2.79 -9.18
CA GLU A 207 2.14 1.33 -9.03
C GLU A 207 2.64 0.66 -10.30
N ILE A 208 3.41 -0.44 -10.14
CA ILE A 208 3.73 -1.38 -11.20
C ILE A 208 2.92 -2.67 -11.00
N GLN A 209 2.31 -3.17 -12.06
CA GLN A 209 1.63 -4.45 -12.04
C GLN A 209 2.63 -5.58 -12.18
N VAL A 210 2.60 -6.53 -11.24
CA VAL A 210 3.51 -7.68 -11.21
C VAL A 210 2.69 -8.97 -11.21
N LEU A 211 2.89 -9.77 -12.26
CA LEU A 211 2.39 -11.15 -12.33
C LEU A 211 3.57 -12.10 -12.16
N ILE A 212 3.46 -13.00 -11.19
CA ILE A 212 4.40 -14.10 -10.95
C ILE A 212 3.66 -15.41 -11.20
N VAL A 213 4.27 -16.30 -11.99
CA VAL A 213 3.82 -17.68 -12.16
C VAL A 213 4.92 -18.62 -11.67
N ALA A 214 4.53 -19.63 -10.91
CA ALA A 214 5.45 -20.63 -10.38
C ALA A 214 4.82 -22.02 -10.47
N ARG A 215 5.66 -23.06 -10.46
CA ARG A 215 5.23 -24.48 -10.45
C ARG A 215 5.87 -25.24 -9.30
N ARG A 216 5.23 -26.35 -8.91
CA ARG A 216 5.80 -27.27 -7.92
C ARG A 216 7.02 -27.97 -8.51
N ARG A 217 8.04 -28.13 -7.69
CA ARG A 217 9.18 -29.01 -8.05
C ARG A 217 8.69 -30.45 -8.11
N PRO A 218 9.06 -31.22 -9.15
CA PRO A 218 8.77 -32.63 -9.17
C PRO A 218 9.36 -33.31 -7.92
N THR A 219 8.57 -34.10 -7.24
CA THR A 219 9.05 -35.01 -6.19
C THR A 219 9.93 -36.05 -6.86
N ARG A 220 11.19 -36.16 -6.42
CA ARG A 220 12.08 -37.24 -6.84
C ARG A 220 11.72 -38.54 -6.16
#